data_d6ee6674b9c53ba27c8a314746b2da2e
#
_entry.id   d6ee6674b9c53ba27c8a314746b2da2e
#
_cell.length_a   1.000
_cell.length_b   1.000
_cell.length_c   1.000
_cell.angle_alpha   90.00
_cell.angle_beta   90.00
_cell.angle_gamma   90.00
#
_symmetry.space_group_name_H-M   'P 1'
#
loop_
_entity.id
_entity.type
_entity.pdbx_description
1 polymer ?
#
loop_
_entity_poly.entity_id
_entity_poly.type
_entity_poly.pdbx_seq_one_letter_code
_entity_poly.pdbx_strand_id
1 'polypeptide(L)'
;MKKLITLIAATLITIVATAAEPYTVYCSLSGASYSLIDYGQESLFRNTLVDEDGRAIYFNSIIGALNYMSARGWRFVGEQKSYSPNMWDKCDISVSTTLIFAREITSPEQITEGIVTRQMLKERLEE
;
A
#
# COMPACT_ATOMS: atom_id res chain seq x y z
N MET A 1 -39.60 45.69 -35.12
CA MET A 1 -39.42 44.51 -34.32
C MET A 1 -38.04 44.54 -33.68
N LYS A 2 -37.97 44.78 -32.41
CA LYS A 2 -36.70 44.72 -31.69
C LYS A 2 -36.40 43.26 -31.36
N LYS A 3 -35.41 42.68 -32.01
CA LYS A 3 -34.88 41.38 -31.62
C LYS A 3 -34.14 41.56 -30.32
N LEU A 4 -34.71 41.09 -29.23
CA LEU A 4 -34.01 40.90 -27.98
C LEU A 4 -32.98 39.79 -28.17
N ILE A 5 -31.75 40.16 -28.45
CA ILE A 5 -30.64 39.24 -28.33
C ILE A 5 -30.38 39.13 -26.86
N THR A 6 -31.00 38.13 -26.26
CA THR A 6 -30.63 37.71 -24.92
C THR A 6 -29.24 37.07 -25.03
N LEU A 7 -28.22 37.89 -24.79
CA LEU A 7 -26.87 37.38 -24.63
C LEU A 7 -26.88 36.59 -23.33
N ILE A 8 -27.16 35.29 -23.44
CA ILE A 8 -26.89 34.38 -22.34
C ILE A 8 -25.37 34.32 -22.28
N ALA A 9 -24.78 35.19 -21.48
CA ALA A 9 -23.42 34.98 -21.02
C ALA A 9 -23.46 33.69 -20.20
N ALA A 10 -23.23 32.57 -20.86
CA ALA A 10 -22.87 31.37 -20.22
C ALA A 10 -21.54 31.66 -19.51
N THR A 11 -21.62 32.12 -18.28
CA THR A 11 -20.49 32.09 -17.37
C THR A 11 -20.14 30.63 -17.23
N LEU A 12 -19.19 30.18 -18.04
CA LEU A 12 -18.51 28.93 -17.84
C LEU A 12 -17.79 29.11 -16.50
N ILE A 13 -18.47 28.70 -15.43
CA ILE A 13 -17.78 28.49 -14.15
C ILE A 13 -16.90 27.30 -14.39
N THR A 14 -15.69 27.56 -14.82
CA THR A 14 -14.62 26.57 -14.76
C THR A 14 -14.40 26.31 -13.30
N ILE A 15 -15.07 25.27 -12.79
CA ILE A 15 -14.69 24.69 -11.50
C ILE A 15 -13.30 24.13 -11.76
N VAL A 16 -12.28 24.91 -11.44
CA VAL A 16 -10.93 24.39 -11.33
C VAL A 16 -10.98 23.50 -10.11
N ALA A 17 -11.29 22.22 -10.35
CA ALA A 17 -11.03 21.21 -9.34
C ALA A 17 -9.53 21.25 -9.10
N THR A 18 -9.11 21.88 -7.99
CA THR A 18 -7.75 21.77 -7.51
C THR A 18 -7.52 20.30 -7.20
N ALA A 19 -6.88 19.59 -8.13
CA ALA A 19 -6.40 18.24 -7.86
C ALA A 19 -5.49 18.33 -6.63
N ALA A 20 -5.77 17.51 -5.61
CA ALA A 20 -4.91 17.43 -4.47
C ALA A 20 -3.49 17.09 -4.92
N GLU A 21 -2.48 17.78 -4.40
CA GLU A 21 -1.08 17.52 -4.73
C GLU A 21 -0.70 16.11 -4.30
N PRO A 22 -0.05 15.33 -5.19
CA PRO A 22 0.43 14.01 -4.84
C PRO A 22 1.48 14.08 -3.72
N TYR A 23 1.46 13.11 -2.85
CA TYR A 23 2.50 12.93 -1.85
C TYR A 23 2.92 11.45 -1.77
N THR A 24 4.14 11.23 -1.34
CA THR A 24 4.71 9.89 -1.29
C THR A 24 4.37 9.20 0.03
N VAL A 25 3.88 7.99 -0.04
CA VAL A 25 3.71 7.10 1.10
C VAL A 25 4.55 5.85 0.94
N TYR A 26 4.86 5.22 2.05
CA TYR A 26 5.73 4.06 2.12
C TYR A 26 4.99 2.89 2.75
N CYS A 27 5.33 1.70 2.32
CA CYS A 27 4.97 0.47 3.00
C CYS A 27 6.15 -0.49 3.00
N SER A 28 6.06 -1.53 3.80
CA SER A 28 7.08 -2.57 3.83
C SER A 28 6.47 -3.96 3.80
N LEU A 29 7.21 -4.90 3.26
CA LEU A 29 6.95 -6.33 3.36
C LEU A 29 8.05 -6.98 4.17
N SER A 30 7.67 -7.81 5.11
CA SER A 30 8.59 -8.51 6.00
C SER A 30 8.11 -9.92 6.31
N GLY A 31 8.83 -10.61 7.19
CA GLY A 31 8.54 -11.99 7.56
C GLY A 31 9.25 -13.00 6.67
N ALA A 32 9.14 -14.27 7.02
CA ALA A 32 9.84 -15.37 6.34
C ALA A 32 9.45 -15.49 4.86
N SER A 33 8.24 -15.12 4.50
CA SER A 33 7.70 -15.21 3.14
C SER A 33 7.31 -13.84 2.57
N TYR A 34 7.78 -12.75 3.18
CA TYR A 34 7.46 -11.36 2.79
C TYR A 34 5.95 -11.08 2.70
N SER A 35 5.16 -11.76 3.51
CA SER A 35 3.70 -11.64 3.48
C SER A 35 3.13 -10.71 4.54
N LEU A 36 3.96 -10.18 5.42
CA LEU A 36 3.55 -9.22 6.43
C LEU A 36 3.73 -7.80 5.90
N ILE A 37 2.63 -7.05 5.83
CA ILE A 37 2.66 -5.68 5.34
C ILE A 37 2.53 -4.68 6.49
N ASP A 38 3.34 -3.62 6.42
CA ASP A 38 3.23 -2.44 7.26
C ASP A 38 3.06 -1.23 6.34
N TYR A 39 1.91 -0.59 6.39
CA TYR A 39 1.62 0.66 5.67
C TYR A 39 1.32 1.81 6.65
N GLY A 40 1.73 1.67 7.91
CA GLY A 40 1.54 2.66 8.96
C GLY A 40 0.24 2.51 9.75
N GLN A 41 -0.44 1.36 9.68
CA GLN A 41 -1.61 1.07 10.48
C GLN A 41 -1.28 0.99 11.97
N GLU A 42 -2.26 1.26 12.83
CA GLU A 42 -2.05 1.28 14.29
C GLU A 42 -1.61 -0.06 14.86
N SER A 43 -2.14 -1.17 14.33
CA SER A 43 -1.80 -2.51 14.79
C SER A 43 -1.18 -3.32 13.66
N LEU A 44 -0.02 -3.92 13.94
CA LEU A 44 0.62 -4.87 13.03
C LEU A 44 0.04 -6.28 13.15
N PHE A 45 -0.88 -6.50 14.06
CA PHE A 45 -1.51 -7.80 14.26
C PHE A 45 -2.42 -8.14 13.08
N ARG A 46 -2.29 -9.37 12.56
CA ARG A 46 -3.07 -9.86 11.41
C ARG A 46 -2.90 -9.06 10.12
N ASN A 47 -1.74 -8.48 9.94
CA ASN A 47 -1.39 -7.73 8.73
C ASN A 47 -0.85 -8.62 7.60
N THR A 48 -1.17 -9.89 7.59
CA THR A 48 -0.80 -10.83 6.54
C THR A 48 -1.57 -10.56 5.27
N LEU A 49 -0.85 -10.44 4.15
CA LEU A 49 -1.47 -10.35 2.83
C LEU A 49 -2.22 -11.64 2.51
N VAL A 50 -3.41 -11.51 1.96
CA VAL A 50 -4.25 -12.64 1.58
C VAL A 50 -4.69 -12.53 0.12
N ASP A 51 -4.97 -13.68 -0.48
CA ASP A 51 -5.53 -13.79 -1.83
C ASP A 51 -7.06 -13.59 -1.82
N GLU A 52 -7.69 -13.76 -2.98
CA GLU A 52 -9.13 -13.62 -3.16
C GLU A 52 -9.95 -14.60 -2.31
N ASP A 53 -9.37 -15.75 -1.98
CA ASP A 53 -9.98 -16.77 -1.14
C ASP A 53 -9.72 -16.58 0.36
N GLY A 54 -9.01 -15.52 0.73
CA GLY A 54 -8.64 -15.23 2.10
C GLY A 54 -7.47 -16.04 2.64
N ARG A 55 -6.74 -16.72 1.76
CA ARG A 55 -5.55 -17.50 2.13
C ARG A 55 -4.32 -16.61 2.15
N ALA A 56 -3.43 -16.84 3.09
CA ALA A 56 -2.17 -16.11 3.16
C ALA A 56 -1.36 -16.28 1.87
N ILE A 57 -0.82 -15.19 1.39
CA ILE A 57 0.08 -15.19 0.23
C ILE A 57 1.49 -15.48 0.75
N TYR A 58 2.15 -16.47 0.14
CA TYR A 58 3.54 -16.80 0.42
C TYR A 58 4.37 -16.58 -0.83
N PHE A 59 5.30 -15.66 -0.76
CA PHE A 59 6.21 -15.41 -1.87
C PHE A 59 7.39 -16.37 -1.79
N ASN A 60 7.65 -17.09 -2.88
CA ASN A 60 8.77 -18.03 -2.96
C ASN A 60 10.12 -17.32 -3.12
N SER A 61 10.10 -16.05 -3.49
CA SER A 61 11.30 -15.26 -3.70
C SER A 61 11.02 -13.78 -3.50
N ILE A 62 12.08 -13.00 -3.33
CA ILE A 62 11.99 -11.53 -3.31
C ILE A 62 11.36 -11.01 -4.60
N ILE A 63 11.69 -11.60 -5.74
CA ILE A 63 11.15 -11.19 -7.05
C ILE A 63 9.62 -11.33 -7.08
N GLY A 64 9.09 -12.41 -6.52
CA GLY A 64 7.63 -12.57 -6.40
C GLY A 64 6.98 -11.45 -5.62
N ALA A 65 7.58 -11.05 -4.50
CA ALA A 65 7.11 -9.93 -3.70
C ALA A 65 7.19 -8.59 -4.46
N LEU A 66 8.30 -8.34 -5.15
CA LEU A 66 8.49 -7.13 -5.94
C LEU A 66 7.44 -7.03 -7.06
N ASN A 67 7.22 -8.11 -7.78
CA ASN A 67 6.24 -8.16 -8.87
C ASN A 67 4.81 -7.95 -8.37
N TYR A 68 4.48 -8.55 -7.24
CA TYR A 68 3.17 -8.37 -6.60
C TYR A 68 2.90 -6.90 -6.27
N MET A 69 3.86 -6.24 -5.66
CA MET A 69 3.73 -4.84 -5.28
C MET A 69 3.76 -3.90 -6.49
N SER A 70 4.62 -4.17 -7.46
CA SER A 70 4.71 -3.39 -8.69
C SER A 70 3.39 -3.42 -9.48
N ALA A 71 2.74 -4.58 -9.56
CA ALA A 71 1.44 -4.71 -10.22
C ALA A 71 0.35 -3.87 -9.54
N ARG A 72 0.55 -3.49 -8.28
CA ARG A 72 -0.37 -2.67 -7.47
C ARG A 72 0.04 -1.21 -7.36
N GLY A 73 1.00 -0.79 -8.15
CA GLY A 73 1.43 0.60 -8.24
C GLY A 73 2.50 1.02 -7.23
N TRP A 74 3.08 0.07 -6.53
CA TRP A 74 4.17 0.33 -5.60
C TRP A 74 5.53 0.13 -6.28
N ARG A 75 6.46 1.05 -6.07
CA ARG A 75 7.83 0.91 -6.55
C ARG A 75 8.76 0.51 -5.41
N PHE A 76 9.71 -0.35 -5.71
CA PHE A 76 10.73 -0.77 -4.77
C PHE A 76 11.71 0.37 -4.48
N VAL A 77 11.94 0.65 -3.22
CA VAL A 77 12.86 1.71 -2.77
C VAL A 77 14.17 1.13 -2.25
N GLY A 78 14.10 0.07 -1.50
CA GLY A 78 15.27 -0.53 -0.89
C GLY A 78 14.91 -1.60 0.14
N GLU A 79 15.95 -2.19 0.70
CA GLU A 79 15.79 -3.19 1.74
C GLU A 79 16.47 -2.74 3.04
N GLN A 80 15.88 -3.18 4.15
CA GLN A 80 16.48 -3.03 5.46
C GLN A 80 16.77 -4.40 6.04
N LYS A 81 18.00 -4.63 6.49
CA LYS A 81 18.40 -5.87 7.14
C LYS A 81 18.54 -5.66 8.64
N SER A 82 17.95 -6.56 9.40
CA SER A 82 18.11 -6.63 10.84
C SER A 82 18.86 -7.88 11.22
N TYR A 83 19.82 -7.74 12.11
CA TYR A 83 20.66 -8.82 12.59
C TYR A 83 20.34 -9.04 14.06
N SER A 84 19.94 -10.25 14.41
CA SER A 84 19.68 -10.64 15.80
C SER A 84 20.57 -11.80 16.18
N PRO A 85 21.35 -11.69 17.29
CA PRO A 85 22.10 -12.83 17.79
C PRO A 85 21.12 -13.89 18.30
N ASN A 86 21.41 -15.16 18.00
CA ASN A 86 20.66 -16.26 18.56
C ASN A 86 20.98 -16.37 20.06
N MET A 87 19.97 -16.34 20.91
CA MET A 87 20.15 -16.42 22.37
C MET A 87 20.74 -17.76 22.82
N TRP A 88 20.58 -18.82 22.03
CA TRP A 88 21.03 -20.17 22.33
C TRP A 88 22.41 -20.51 21.76
N ASP A 89 22.78 -19.83 20.70
CA ASP A 89 24.08 -19.98 20.04
C ASP A 89 24.62 -18.61 19.66
N LYS A 90 25.61 -18.15 20.42
CA LYS A 90 26.25 -16.84 20.24
C LYS A 90 26.99 -16.69 18.90
N CYS A 91 27.24 -17.82 18.22
CA CYS A 91 27.90 -17.83 16.90
C CYS A 91 26.89 -17.76 15.75
N ASP A 92 25.60 -17.89 16.03
CA ASP A 92 24.54 -17.85 15.02
C ASP A 92 23.84 -16.49 15.03
N ILE A 93 23.76 -15.87 13.87
CA ILE A 93 23.11 -14.56 13.67
C ILE A 93 21.93 -14.77 12.74
N SER A 94 20.73 -14.47 13.24
CA SER A 94 19.54 -14.43 12.40
C SER A 94 19.50 -13.11 11.62
N VAL A 95 19.28 -13.19 10.31
CA VAL A 95 19.10 -12.04 9.44
C VAL A 95 17.67 -12.00 8.98
N SER A 96 16.99 -10.89 9.22
CA SER A 96 15.67 -10.62 8.64
C SER A 96 15.75 -9.46 7.67
N THR A 97 15.06 -9.60 6.54
CA THR A 97 15.03 -8.60 5.49
C THR A 97 13.64 -8.00 5.39
N THR A 98 13.57 -6.67 5.38
CA THR A 98 12.34 -5.92 5.14
C THR A 98 12.46 -5.19 3.81
N LEU A 99 11.50 -5.36 2.93
CA LEU A 99 11.44 -4.70 1.64
C LEU A 99 10.60 -3.43 1.77
N ILE A 100 11.14 -2.30 1.32
CA ILE A 100 10.49 -1.00 1.43
C ILE A 100 10.03 -0.54 0.05
N PHE A 101 8.78 -0.10 -0.03
CA PHE A 101 8.14 0.38 -1.25
C PHE A 101 7.58 1.77 -1.05
N ALA A 102 7.45 2.50 -2.14
CA ALA A 102 6.86 3.83 -2.15
C ALA A 102 5.81 3.95 -3.25
N ARG A 103 4.83 4.81 -3.02
CA ARG A 103 3.79 5.15 -4.00
C ARG A 103 3.36 6.59 -3.80
N GLU A 104 3.01 7.25 -4.90
CA GLU A 104 2.38 8.56 -4.88
C GLU A 104 0.87 8.41 -4.75
N ILE A 105 0.28 9.14 -3.84
CA ILE A 105 -1.17 9.16 -3.62
C ILE A 105 -1.66 10.59 -3.46
N THR A 106 -2.95 10.80 -3.62
CA THR A 106 -3.60 12.10 -3.43
C THR A 106 -4.59 12.10 -2.26
N SER A 107 -4.94 10.91 -1.75
CA SER A 107 -5.78 10.76 -0.56
C SER A 107 -5.38 9.53 0.24
N PRO A 108 -5.59 9.53 1.58
CA PRO A 108 -5.18 8.42 2.46
C PRO A 108 -5.79 7.07 2.11
N GLU A 109 -6.99 7.04 1.53
CA GLU A 109 -7.68 5.80 1.15
C GLU A 109 -6.92 5.02 0.09
N GLN A 110 -6.11 5.70 -0.71
CA GLN A 110 -5.32 5.09 -1.78
C GLN A 110 -4.16 4.24 -1.27
N ILE A 111 -3.77 4.38 0.00
CA ILE A 111 -2.68 3.58 0.59
C ILE A 111 -2.99 2.09 0.47
N THR A 112 -4.23 1.70 0.71
CA THR A 112 -4.65 0.29 0.73
C THR A 112 -5.27 -0.19 -0.56
N GLU A 113 -5.27 0.61 -1.63
CA GLU A 113 -5.78 0.17 -2.94
C GLU A 113 -5.00 -1.04 -3.46
N GLY A 114 -5.73 -2.10 -3.79
CA GLY A 114 -5.16 -3.36 -4.26
C GLY A 114 -4.53 -4.21 -3.17
N ILE A 115 -4.57 -3.78 -1.93
CA ILE A 115 -4.05 -4.50 -0.77
C ILE A 115 -5.19 -5.12 0.01
N VAL A 116 -5.10 -6.41 0.27
CA VAL A 116 -6.05 -7.12 1.13
C VAL A 116 -5.27 -7.86 2.21
N THR A 117 -5.59 -7.59 3.46
CA THR A 117 -4.99 -8.26 4.60
C THR A 117 -6.02 -9.10 5.34
N ARG A 118 -5.55 -10.03 6.15
CA ARG A 118 -6.42 -10.84 6.99
C ARG A 118 -7.24 -9.99 7.95
N GLN A 119 -6.67 -8.91 8.47
CA GLN A 119 -7.38 -7.99 9.34
C GLN A 119 -8.54 -7.29 8.61
N MET A 120 -8.32 -6.83 7.36
CA MET A 120 -9.37 -6.20 6.56
C MET A 120 -10.55 -7.14 6.29
N LEU A 121 -10.27 -8.41 6.00
CA LEU A 121 -11.32 -9.41 5.81
C LEU A 121 -12.10 -9.66 7.09
N LYS A 122 -11.42 -9.73 8.23
CA LYS A 122 -12.07 -9.90 9.52
C LYS A 122 -13.02 -8.74 9.82
N GLU A 123 -12.59 -7.51 9.62
CA GLU A 123 -13.41 -6.32 9.82
C GLU A 123 -14.66 -6.31 8.95
N ARG A 124 -14.57 -6.74 7.69
CA ARG A 124 -15.71 -6.86 6.79
C ARG A 124 -16.75 -7.88 7.28
N LEU A 125 -16.31 -8.96 7.91
CA LEU A 125 -17.20 -9.99 8.44
C LEU A 125 -17.90 -9.59 9.74
N GLU A 126 -17.36 -8.61 10.45
CA GLU A 126 -17.89 -8.10 11.71
C GLU A 126 -18.88 -6.92 11.51
N GLU A 127 -19.02 -6.43 10.27
CA GLU A 127 -20.00 -5.40 9.90
C GLU A 127 -21.42 -5.95 9.83
#